data_99176e101f2bd7203d8ddb13ba3e8e0b
#
_entry.id   99176e101f2bd7203d8ddb13ba3e8e0b
#
_cell.length_a   1.000
_cell.length_b   1.000
_cell.length_c   1.000
_cell.angle_alpha   90.00
_cell.angle_beta   90.00
_cell.angle_gamma   90.00
#
_symmetry.space_group_name_H-M   'P 1'
#
loop_
_entity.id
_entity.type
_entity.pdbx_description
1 polymer ?
#
loop_
_entity_poly.entity_id
_entity_poly.type
_entity_poly.pdbx_seq_one_letter_code
_entity_poly.pdbx_strand_id
1 'polypeptide(L)'
;MHRDPGRSTSSAWFRNFWALGGKVVFPGAEPYFHNPIFIEAAQAAFGARVIRPLAMMTNLNPPAPASDPHLDLPFFRGAHRREVPSWLLAPMGYSGLFHAWAIPVASAITWFYDGEGGAFEYWPDGLDAPSCSVRTPYTNCAVLADNEYMYHRVGQIGRPDEFLPDNEVAYDARLHLVDRRWEIRCADRRVAAYDYPQLRLSVLWKAFCFRDEADAAAWSDHSDDLSPQRIVEIFSADLRKRGLPADTPRDLTADDAWRRRILETYRGATH
;
A
#
# COMPACT_ATOMS: atom_id res chain seq x y z
N MET A 1 4.59 2.32 11.58
CA MET A 1 4.27 3.33 10.56
C MET A 1 4.78 4.66 11.08
N HIS A 2 5.87 5.23 10.53
CA HIS A 2 6.34 6.55 10.93
C HIS A 2 5.34 7.59 10.41
N ARG A 3 4.71 8.33 11.31
CA ARG A 3 4.00 9.56 10.95
C ARG A 3 5.02 10.59 10.49
N ASP A 4 4.83 11.11 9.29
CA ASP A 4 5.49 12.34 8.87
C ASP A 4 4.89 13.48 9.70
N PRO A 5 5.65 14.20 10.53
CA PRO A 5 5.12 15.25 11.41
C PRO A 5 4.52 16.46 10.68
N GLY A 6 4.54 16.48 9.34
CA GLY A 6 4.01 17.56 8.52
C GLY A 6 2.67 17.27 7.80
N ARG A 7 2.09 16.07 7.91
CA ARG A 7 0.77 15.75 7.32
C ARG A 7 -0.31 15.70 8.40
N SER A 8 -1.04 16.78 8.52
CA SER A 8 -2.36 16.88 9.10
C SER A 8 -3.36 16.16 8.22
N THR A 9 -3.81 15.02 8.58
CA THR A 9 -5.09 14.32 8.32
C THR A 9 -4.89 12.85 8.51
N SER A 10 -4.95 12.42 9.71
CA SER A 10 -4.82 11.01 10.02
C SER A 10 -6.19 10.40 10.17
N SER A 11 -6.69 9.76 9.13
CA SER A 11 -7.63 8.68 9.38
C SER A 11 -6.93 7.63 10.25
N ALA A 12 -7.44 7.37 11.44
CA ALA A 12 -6.90 6.33 12.29
C ALA A 12 -7.19 4.97 11.64
N TRP A 13 -6.14 4.24 11.32
CA TRP A 13 -6.25 2.92 10.73
C TRP A 13 -5.79 1.90 11.75
N PHE A 14 -6.71 1.02 12.16
CA PHE A 14 -6.38 -0.09 13.03
C PHE A 14 -6.14 -1.34 12.18
N ARG A 15 -4.93 -1.86 12.23
CA ARG A 15 -4.49 -3.02 11.43
C ARG A 15 -4.17 -4.20 12.30
N ASN A 16 -4.57 -5.39 11.84
CA ASN A 16 -4.10 -6.63 12.39
C ASN A 16 -3.63 -7.56 11.25
N PHE A 17 -2.40 -8.03 11.34
CA PHE A 17 -1.82 -8.93 10.35
C PHE A 17 -2.22 -10.37 10.65
N TRP A 18 -2.75 -11.03 9.63
CA TRP A 18 -3.03 -12.47 9.62
C TRP A 18 -1.87 -13.23 9.00
N ALA A 19 -1.22 -12.63 7.99
CA ALA A 19 0.02 -13.12 7.39
C ALA A 19 0.91 -11.95 7.01
N LEU A 20 2.22 -12.14 7.08
CA LEU A 20 3.23 -11.13 6.75
C LEU A 20 4.50 -11.81 6.24
N GLY A 21 5.07 -11.27 5.14
CA GLY A 21 6.29 -11.80 4.54
C GLY A 21 6.15 -13.26 4.09
N GLY A 22 4.99 -13.64 3.57
CA GLY A 22 4.71 -15.00 3.11
C GLY A 22 4.41 -16.00 4.22
N LYS A 23 4.32 -15.57 5.48
CA LYS A 23 4.08 -16.46 6.63
C LYS A 23 2.79 -16.08 7.35
N VAL A 24 1.96 -17.07 7.63
CA VAL A 24 0.77 -16.90 8.48
C VAL A 24 1.23 -16.67 9.91
N VAL A 25 0.70 -15.61 10.55
CA VAL A 25 1.01 -15.22 11.94
C VAL A 25 -0.21 -15.30 12.86
N PHE A 26 -1.42 -15.34 12.28
CA PHE A 26 -2.65 -15.51 13.03
C PHE A 26 -3.18 -16.95 12.83
N PRO A 27 -3.33 -17.76 13.90
CA PRO A 27 -3.77 -19.15 13.79
C PRO A 27 -5.12 -19.28 13.06
N GLY A 28 -5.20 -20.21 12.11
CA GLY A 28 -6.41 -20.46 11.33
C GLY A 28 -6.59 -19.55 10.09
N ALA A 29 -5.65 -18.67 9.81
CA ALA A 29 -5.71 -17.82 8.62
C ALA A 29 -5.20 -18.50 7.33
N GLU A 30 -4.59 -19.67 7.41
CA GLU A 30 -4.02 -20.41 6.28
C GLU A 30 -4.99 -20.59 5.10
N PRO A 31 -6.26 -21.03 5.28
CA PRO A 31 -7.18 -21.24 4.17
C PRO A 31 -7.53 -19.93 3.44
N TYR A 32 -7.53 -18.81 4.16
CA TYR A 32 -7.81 -17.49 3.60
C TYR A 32 -6.59 -16.89 2.92
N PHE A 33 -5.41 -17.11 3.49
CA PHE A 33 -4.15 -16.62 2.93
C PHE A 33 -3.79 -17.35 1.63
N HIS A 34 -4.05 -18.64 1.56
CA HIS A 34 -3.88 -19.47 0.37
C HIS A 34 -5.18 -19.72 -0.40
N ASN A 35 -6.08 -18.72 -0.40
CA ASN A 35 -7.38 -18.84 -1.05
C ASN A 35 -7.21 -19.02 -2.57
N PRO A 36 -7.67 -20.14 -3.15
CA PRO A 36 -7.51 -20.42 -4.57
C PRO A 36 -8.22 -19.39 -5.45
N ILE A 37 -9.35 -18.84 -5.02
CA ILE A 37 -10.07 -17.79 -5.78
C ILE A 37 -9.19 -16.56 -5.99
N PHE A 38 -8.49 -16.10 -4.96
CA PHE A 38 -7.57 -14.96 -5.10
C PHE A 38 -6.35 -15.30 -5.95
N ILE A 39 -5.82 -16.51 -5.82
CA ILE A 39 -4.68 -16.98 -6.61
C ILE A 39 -5.06 -17.04 -8.09
N GLU A 40 -6.17 -17.68 -8.44
CA GLU A 40 -6.67 -17.80 -9.80
C GLU A 40 -7.01 -16.42 -10.41
N ALA A 41 -7.65 -15.56 -9.64
CA ALA A 41 -7.95 -14.18 -10.07
C ALA A 41 -6.66 -13.38 -10.34
N ALA A 42 -5.65 -13.52 -9.49
CA ALA A 42 -4.35 -12.86 -9.68
C ALA A 42 -3.61 -13.41 -10.92
N GLN A 43 -3.64 -14.73 -11.14
CA GLN A 43 -3.08 -15.35 -12.35
C GLN A 43 -3.74 -14.77 -13.60
N ALA A 44 -5.06 -14.70 -13.62
CA ALA A 44 -5.82 -14.18 -14.76
C ALA A 44 -5.56 -12.69 -15.01
N ALA A 45 -5.61 -11.87 -13.95
CA ALA A 45 -5.48 -10.41 -14.08
C ALA A 45 -4.05 -9.96 -14.45
N PHE A 46 -3.03 -10.65 -13.96
CA PHE A 46 -1.61 -10.29 -14.19
C PHE A 46 -0.92 -11.12 -15.28
N GLY A 47 -1.61 -12.10 -15.87
CA GLY A 47 -0.99 -13.04 -16.81
C GLY A 47 0.15 -13.86 -16.18
N ALA A 48 0.12 -14.02 -14.86
CA ALA A 48 1.15 -14.68 -14.07
C ALA A 48 0.88 -16.18 -13.94
N ARG A 49 1.94 -17.00 -13.97
CA ARG A 49 1.81 -18.44 -13.74
C ARG A 49 2.06 -18.82 -12.28
N VAL A 50 2.88 -18.01 -11.59
CA VAL A 50 3.28 -18.28 -10.20
C VAL A 50 2.84 -17.13 -9.32
N ILE A 51 1.97 -17.42 -8.35
CA ILE A 51 1.50 -16.47 -7.34
C ILE A 51 2.09 -16.86 -5.99
N ARG A 52 2.72 -15.89 -5.32
CA ARG A 52 3.30 -16.07 -3.98
C ARG A 52 2.59 -15.12 -3.00
N PRO A 53 1.63 -15.61 -2.20
CA PRO A 53 0.99 -14.80 -1.17
C PRO A 53 2.03 -14.15 -0.26
N LEU A 54 1.89 -12.83 -0.05
CA LEU A 54 2.87 -11.99 0.66
C LEU A 54 2.36 -11.55 2.03
N ALA A 55 1.15 -11.03 2.07
CA ALA A 55 0.55 -10.48 3.29
C ALA A 55 -0.98 -10.59 3.27
N MET A 56 -1.55 -10.70 4.45
CA MET A 56 -2.98 -10.59 4.67
C MET A 56 -3.22 -9.82 5.97
N MET A 57 -4.13 -8.85 5.93
CA MET A 57 -4.43 -8.04 7.10
C MET A 57 -5.85 -7.51 7.10
N THR A 58 -6.42 -7.34 8.27
CA THR A 58 -7.63 -6.53 8.45
C THR A 58 -7.27 -5.07 8.62
N ASN A 59 -8.12 -4.20 8.06
CA ASN A 59 -8.13 -2.78 8.38
C ASN A 59 -9.52 -2.42 8.89
N LEU A 60 -9.56 -1.75 10.04
CA LEU A 60 -10.75 -1.13 10.61
C LEU A 60 -10.53 0.38 10.61
N ASN A 61 -11.41 1.08 9.92
CA ASN A 61 -11.38 2.53 9.81
C ASN A 61 -12.63 3.12 10.48
N PRO A 62 -12.48 3.97 11.51
CA PRO A 62 -13.59 4.76 12.02
C PRO A 62 -14.00 5.84 11.01
N PRO A 63 -15.12 6.55 11.27
CA PRO A 63 -15.51 7.72 10.50
C PRO A 63 -14.35 8.71 10.34
N ALA A 64 -14.12 9.14 9.10
CA ALA A 64 -12.99 9.99 8.74
C ALA A 64 -13.22 10.69 7.39
N PRO A 65 -12.54 11.82 7.13
CA PRO A 65 -12.50 12.43 5.81
C PRO A 65 -11.94 11.46 4.75
N ALA A 66 -12.22 11.74 3.48
CA ALA A 66 -11.58 11.02 2.39
C ALA A 66 -10.06 11.13 2.47
N SER A 67 -9.37 10.04 2.18
CA SER A 67 -7.90 10.08 2.05
C SER A 67 -7.49 10.72 0.72
N ASP A 68 -6.25 11.19 0.64
CA ASP A 68 -5.70 11.61 -0.64
C ASP A 68 -5.52 10.41 -1.59
N PRO A 69 -5.69 10.60 -2.91
CA PRO A 69 -5.30 9.60 -3.89
C PRO A 69 -3.81 9.28 -3.77
N HIS A 70 -3.48 8.00 -3.78
CA HIS A 70 -2.10 7.53 -3.64
C HIS A 70 -1.87 6.22 -4.39
N LEU A 71 -0.60 5.89 -4.58
CA LEU A 71 -0.13 4.58 -4.98
C LEU A 71 0.49 3.87 -3.78
N ASP A 72 0.36 2.56 -3.73
CA ASP A 72 1.17 1.76 -2.82
C ASP A 72 2.64 1.77 -3.29
N LEU A 73 3.57 1.45 -2.39
CA LEU A 73 4.98 1.41 -2.75
C LEU A 73 5.29 0.14 -3.56
N PRO A 74 5.87 0.28 -4.76
CA PRO A 74 6.21 -0.86 -5.59
C PRO A 74 7.33 -1.72 -4.99
N PHE A 75 7.42 -2.94 -5.48
CA PHE A 75 8.45 -3.90 -5.09
C PHE A 75 9.41 -4.17 -6.25
N PHE A 76 10.69 -4.31 -5.92
CA PHE A 76 11.74 -4.64 -6.88
C PHE A 76 12.64 -5.71 -6.29
N ARG A 77 13.15 -6.63 -7.13
CA ARG A 77 14.16 -7.59 -6.69
C ARG A 77 15.40 -6.85 -6.21
N GLY A 78 15.88 -7.18 -5.02
CA GLY A 78 17.05 -6.57 -4.40
C GLY A 78 16.83 -5.22 -3.71
N ALA A 79 15.73 -4.52 -3.98
CA ALA A 79 15.47 -3.23 -3.32
C ALA A 79 14.88 -3.42 -1.91
N HIS A 80 15.69 -3.92 -1.00
CA HIS A 80 15.28 -4.17 0.38
C HIS A 80 15.20 -2.87 1.18
N ARG A 81 14.11 -2.68 1.95
CA ARG A 81 13.87 -1.45 2.75
C ARG A 81 14.94 -1.16 3.82
N ARG A 82 15.84 -2.10 4.09
CA ARG A 82 16.98 -1.87 5.00
C ARG A 82 18.12 -1.10 4.34
N GLU A 83 18.24 -1.19 3.02
CA GLU A 83 19.34 -0.64 2.23
C GLU A 83 18.84 0.46 1.28
N VAL A 84 17.59 0.34 0.83
CA VAL A 84 16.96 1.31 -0.06
C VAL A 84 15.88 2.06 0.72
N PRO A 85 15.98 3.39 0.86
CA PRO A 85 15.01 4.17 1.60
C PRO A 85 13.65 4.13 0.88
N SER A 86 12.56 4.01 1.64
CA SER A 86 11.21 3.84 1.09
C SER A 86 10.76 4.97 0.15
N TRP A 87 11.28 6.20 0.35
CA TRP A 87 10.98 7.32 -0.53
C TRP A 87 11.48 7.12 -1.97
N LEU A 88 12.51 6.27 -2.17
CA LEU A 88 13.10 6.02 -3.47
C LEU A 88 12.29 5.03 -4.32
N LEU A 89 11.52 4.15 -3.67
CA LEU A 89 10.74 3.12 -4.37
C LEU A 89 9.67 3.72 -5.32
N ALA A 90 9.02 4.81 -4.93
CA ALA A 90 8.05 5.48 -5.78
C ALA A 90 8.71 6.07 -7.05
N PRO A 91 9.80 6.89 -6.98
CA PRO A 91 10.56 7.30 -8.15
C PRO A 91 11.06 6.15 -9.03
N MET A 92 11.48 5.03 -8.43
CA MET A 92 11.86 3.84 -9.20
C MET A 92 10.69 3.33 -10.03
N GLY A 93 9.49 3.26 -9.47
CA GLY A 93 8.28 2.89 -10.19
C GLY A 93 7.93 3.87 -11.30
N TYR A 94 7.83 5.16 -10.99
CA TYR A 94 7.42 6.20 -11.94
C TYR A 94 8.40 6.40 -13.10
N SER A 95 9.70 6.17 -12.87
CA SER A 95 10.71 6.36 -13.92
C SER A 95 10.63 5.35 -15.04
N GLY A 96 10.06 4.16 -14.81
CA GLY A 96 10.10 3.03 -15.72
C GLY A 96 11.50 2.40 -15.89
N LEU A 97 12.55 3.01 -15.31
CA LEU A 97 13.93 2.57 -15.48
C LEU A 97 14.23 1.21 -14.85
N PHE A 98 13.41 0.80 -13.89
CA PHE A 98 13.59 -0.41 -13.08
C PHE A 98 12.59 -1.51 -13.42
N HIS A 99 11.88 -1.38 -14.54
CA HIS A 99 10.83 -2.32 -14.94
C HIS A 99 11.30 -3.78 -15.00
N ALA A 100 12.56 -4.01 -15.41
CA ALA A 100 13.14 -5.36 -15.48
C ALA A 100 13.23 -6.05 -14.09
N TRP A 101 13.26 -5.29 -13.01
CA TRP A 101 13.31 -5.79 -11.62
C TRP A 101 12.00 -5.65 -10.87
N ALA A 102 11.01 -5.00 -11.44
CA ALA A 102 9.72 -4.82 -10.79
C ALA A 102 9.03 -6.17 -10.55
N ILE A 103 8.45 -6.32 -9.37
CA ILE A 103 7.64 -7.47 -9.00
C ILE A 103 6.20 -6.99 -8.95
N PRO A 104 5.34 -7.37 -9.91
CA PRO A 104 3.93 -7.01 -9.86
C PRO A 104 3.25 -7.59 -8.61
N VAL A 105 2.36 -6.82 -8.02
CA VAL A 105 1.67 -7.19 -6.78
C VAL A 105 0.17 -7.17 -6.97
N ALA A 106 -0.45 -8.33 -6.90
CA ALA A 106 -1.90 -8.41 -6.82
C ALA A 106 -2.36 -7.99 -5.42
N SER A 107 -3.21 -6.96 -5.36
CA SER A 107 -3.87 -6.49 -4.15
C SER A 107 -5.36 -6.78 -4.23
N ALA A 108 -5.84 -7.75 -3.44
CA ALA A 108 -7.27 -8.03 -3.31
C ALA A 108 -7.79 -7.39 -2.02
N ILE A 109 -8.75 -6.47 -2.15
CA ILE A 109 -9.39 -5.83 -1.01
C ILE A 109 -10.83 -6.34 -0.95
N THR A 110 -11.15 -7.03 0.14
CA THR A 110 -12.51 -7.51 0.45
C THR A 110 -13.13 -6.65 1.53
N TRP A 111 -14.39 -6.31 1.40
CA TRP A 111 -15.11 -5.49 2.39
C TRP A 111 -16.22 -6.25 3.09
N PHE A 112 -16.45 -5.85 4.35
CA PHE A 112 -17.55 -6.25 5.20
C PHE A 112 -18.08 -4.98 5.88
N TYR A 113 -18.76 -4.15 5.08
CA TYR A 113 -19.20 -2.81 5.48
C TYR A 113 -20.44 -2.40 4.72
N ASP A 114 -21.46 -1.94 5.43
CA ASP A 114 -22.73 -1.45 4.92
C ASP A 114 -23.10 -0.06 5.49
N GLY A 115 -22.14 0.60 6.16
CA GLY A 115 -22.32 1.93 6.70
C GLY A 115 -22.29 3.04 5.65
N GLU A 116 -22.32 4.27 6.12
CA GLU A 116 -22.36 5.47 5.26
C GLU A 116 -20.98 5.81 4.69
N GLY A 117 -20.91 6.02 3.38
CA GLY A 117 -19.68 6.40 2.69
C GLY A 117 -18.64 5.30 2.57
N GLY A 118 -17.36 5.65 2.65
CA GLY A 118 -16.24 4.70 2.62
C GLY A 118 -16.00 4.03 1.28
N ALA A 119 -16.44 4.61 0.17
CA ALA A 119 -16.21 4.09 -1.17
C ALA A 119 -14.72 3.81 -1.40
N PHE A 120 -14.42 2.77 -2.16
CA PHE A 120 -13.09 2.60 -2.74
C PHE A 120 -13.09 3.28 -4.12
N GLU A 121 -12.36 4.36 -4.23
CA GLU A 121 -12.22 5.11 -5.46
C GLU A 121 -10.86 4.83 -6.10
N TYR A 122 -10.82 4.67 -7.42
CA TYR A 122 -9.61 4.34 -8.15
C TYR A 122 -9.60 4.96 -9.54
N TRP A 123 -8.40 5.18 -10.08
CA TRP A 123 -8.14 5.85 -11.36
C TRP A 123 -7.32 4.93 -12.26
N PRO A 124 -7.97 4.08 -13.08
CA PRO A 124 -7.26 3.15 -13.97
C PRO A 124 -6.46 3.88 -15.06
N ASP A 125 -6.93 5.06 -15.47
CA ASP A 125 -6.31 5.86 -16.54
C ASP A 125 -5.57 7.11 -16.00
N GLY A 126 -5.19 7.10 -14.71
CA GLY A 126 -4.48 8.22 -14.07
C GLY A 126 -5.41 9.30 -13.51
N LEU A 127 -4.85 10.20 -12.70
CA LEU A 127 -5.61 11.21 -11.94
C LEU A 127 -6.31 12.25 -12.80
N ASP A 128 -5.89 12.45 -14.05
CA ASP A 128 -6.52 13.38 -14.98
C ASP A 128 -7.78 12.78 -15.64
N ALA A 129 -7.99 11.48 -15.50
CA ALA A 129 -9.18 10.78 -16.00
C ALA A 129 -10.25 10.65 -14.89
N PRO A 130 -11.52 10.39 -15.27
CA PRO A 130 -12.57 10.15 -14.30
C PRO A 130 -12.27 8.94 -13.40
N SER A 131 -12.55 9.06 -12.11
CA SER A 131 -12.43 7.93 -11.18
C SER A 131 -13.55 6.92 -11.38
N CYS A 132 -13.22 5.67 -11.13
CA CYS A 132 -14.19 4.60 -10.86
C CYS A 132 -14.41 4.46 -9.35
N SER A 133 -15.50 3.84 -8.94
CA SER A 133 -15.72 3.59 -7.52
C SER A 133 -16.51 2.32 -7.24
N VAL A 134 -16.12 1.63 -6.17
CA VAL A 134 -16.95 0.60 -5.53
C VAL A 134 -17.57 1.22 -4.28
N ARG A 135 -18.89 1.15 -4.18
CA ARG A 135 -19.66 1.84 -3.13
C ARG A 135 -20.43 0.86 -2.27
N THR A 136 -20.74 1.30 -1.07
CA THR A 136 -21.65 0.58 -0.14
C THR A 136 -23.06 0.45 -0.72
N PRO A 137 -23.83 -0.58 -0.32
CA PRO A 137 -23.41 -1.66 0.56
C PRO A 137 -22.50 -2.67 -0.13
N TYR A 138 -21.37 -3.01 0.49
CA TYR A 138 -20.51 -4.06 -0.02
C TYR A 138 -20.11 -5.02 1.11
N THR A 139 -20.70 -6.19 1.09
CA THR A 139 -20.34 -7.26 2.01
C THR A 139 -19.88 -8.46 1.22
N ASN A 140 -18.74 -9.01 1.58
CA ASN A 140 -18.14 -10.18 0.93
C ASN A 140 -17.94 -10.00 -0.58
N CYS A 141 -17.62 -8.79 -1.01
CA CYS A 141 -17.15 -8.52 -2.36
C CYS A 141 -15.72 -8.04 -2.33
N ALA A 142 -14.96 -8.30 -3.40
CA ALA A 142 -13.57 -7.93 -3.51
C ALA A 142 -13.27 -7.22 -4.83
N VAL A 143 -12.30 -6.32 -4.79
CA VAL A 143 -11.60 -5.80 -5.97
C VAL A 143 -10.17 -6.30 -5.92
N LEU A 144 -9.68 -6.82 -7.04
CA LEU A 144 -8.30 -7.20 -7.24
C LEU A 144 -7.67 -6.23 -8.25
N ALA A 145 -6.59 -5.58 -7.86
CA ALA A 145 -5.94 -4.53 -8.64
C ALA A 145 -4.44 -4.47 -8.39
N ASP A 146 -3.73 -3.74 -9.25
CA ASP A 146 -2.33 -3.32 -9.06
C ASP A 146 -2.32 -1.96 -8.38
N ASN A 147 -2.36 -1.97 -7.06
CA ASN A 147 -2.39 -0.74 -6.26
C ASN A 147 -1.05 0.01 -6.25
N GLU A 148 0.01 -0.62 -6.70
CA GLU A 148 1.34 -0.04 -6.85
C GLU A 148 1.42 0.90 -8.06
N TYR A 149 0.53 0.71 -9.06
CA TYR A 149 0.51 1.49 -10.31
C TYR A 149 -0.86 2.09 -10.64
N MET A 150 -1.88 1.81 -9.84
CA MET A 150 -3.22 2.40 -9.98
C MET A 150 -3.51 3.31 -8.79
N TYR A 151 -3.74 4.59 -9.05
CA TYR A 151 -4.15 5.55 -8.01
C TYR A 151 -5.47 5.11 -7.39
N HIS A 152 -5.51 5.15 -6.06
CA HIS A 152 -6.70 4.78 -5.31
C HIS A 152 -6.79 5.56 -4.00
N ARG A 153 -8.00 5.61 -3.44
CA ARG A 153 -8.25 6.17 -2.11
C ARG A 153 -9.47 5.56 -1.45
N VAL A 154 -9.59 5.81 -0.16
CA VAL A 154 -10.85 5.60 0.59
C VAL A 154 -11.60 6.92 0.60
N GLY A 155 -12.84 6.92 0.13
CA GLY A 155 -13.77 8.04 0.25
C GLY A 155 -14.13 8.32 1.71
N GLN A 156 -14.82 9.44 1.96
CA GLN A 156 -15.27 9.78 3.31
C GLN A 156 -16.07 8.62 3.93
N ILE A 157 -15.78 8.29 5.19
CA ILE A 157 -16.46 7.27 6.01
C ILE A 157 -17.32 8.00 7.04
N GLY A 158 -18.62 7.69 7.07
CA GLY A 158 -19.54 8.31 8.03
C GLY A 158 -19.73 9.81 7.82
N ARG A 159 -20.32 10.47 8.80
CA ARG A 159 -20.60 11.91 8.78
C ARG A 159 -19.50 12.73 9.46
N PRO A 160 -19.35 14.02 9.10
CA PRO A 160 -18.33 14.88 9.72
C PRO A 160 -18.44 15.05 11.24
N ASP A 161 -19.64 14.96 11.79
CA ASP A 161 -19.88 15.02 13.24
C ASP A 161 -19.47 13.74 14.00
N GLU A 162 -19.18 12.67 13.26
CA GLU A 162 -18.69 11.39 13.80
C GLU A 162 -17.16 11.26 13.73
N PHE A 163 -16.47 12.20 13.08
CA PHE A 163 -15.02 12.10 12.91
C PHE A 163 -14.29 12.19 14.22
N LEU A 164 -13.19 11.47 14.30
CA LEU A 164 -12.28 11.62 15.42
C LEU A 164 -11.70 13.04 15.42
N PRO A 165 -11.64 13.70 16.57
CA PRO A 165 -10.96 14.98 16.68
C PRO A 165 -9.49 14.87 16.25
N ASP A 166 -9.03 15.81 15.46
CA ASP A 166 -7.62 15.93 15.10
C ASP A 166 -6.77 16.01 16.37
N ASN A 167 -5.68 15.27 16.40
CA ASN A 167 -4.73 15.18 17.52
C ASN A 167 -5.17 14.44 18.79
N GLU A 168 -6.39 13.91 18.88
CA GLU A 168 -6.79 13.13 20.05
C GLU A 168 -6.38 11.66 19.99
N VAL A 169 -6.05 11.14 18.82
CA VAL A 169 -5.64 9.74 18.62
C VAL A 169 -4.12 9.65 18.61
N ALA A 170 -3.54 9.19 19.70
CA ALA A 170 -2.12 8.94 19.79
C ALA A 170 -1.71 7.77 18.86
N TYR A 171 -0.43 7.71 18.51
CA TYR A 171 0.13 6.66 17.64
C TYR A 171 -0.08 5.25 18.21
N ASP A 172 -0.09 5.11 19.52
CA ASP A 172 -0.27 3.86 20.26
C ASP A 172 -1.73 3.57 20.63
N ALA A 173 -2.67 4.35 20.10
CA ALA A 173 -4.10 4.10 20.29
C ALA A 173 -4.48 2.67 19.87
N ARG A 174 -5.35 2.07 20.65
CA ARG A 174 -5.84 0.71 20.44
C ARG A 174 -7.34 0.68 20.32
N LEU A 175 -7.83 -0.28 19.53
CA LEU A 175 -9.24 -0.57 19.38
C LEU A 175 -9.61 -1.74 20.27
N HIS A 176 -10.60 -1.56 21.14
CA HIS A 176 -11.10 -2.56 22.07
C HIS A 176 -12.59 -2.82 21.84
N LEU A 177 -12.99 -4.06 21.88
CA LEU A 177 -14.42 -4.42 21.92
C LEU A 177 -14.88 -4.47 23.38
N VAL A 178 -15.77 -3.56 23.75
CA VAL A 178 -16.34 -3.44 25.09
C VAL A 178 -17.86 -3.36 24.96
N ASP A 179 -18.59 -4.26 25.59
CA ASP A 179 -20.04 -4.30 25.57
C ASP A 179 -20.68 -4.14 24.16
N ARG A 180 -20.12 -4.86 23.20
CA ARG A 180 -20.50 -4.86 21.76
C ARG A 180 -20.22 -3.55 21.00
N ARG A 181 -19.52 -2.58 21.61
CA ARG A 181 -19.05 -1.36 20.97
C ARG A 181 -17.53 -1.39 20.83
N TRP A 182 -17.06 -0.75 19.80
CA TRP A 182 -15.63 -0.60 19.56
C TRP A 182 -15.14 0.72 20.14
N GLU A 183 -14.32 0.64 21.19
CA GLU A 183 -13.73 1.79 21.83
C GLU A 183 -12.30 2.04 21.34
N ILE A 184 -12.03 3.26 20.94
CA ILE A 184 -10.66 3.73 20.69
C ILE A 184 -10.12 4.27 22.00
N ARG A 185 -9.01 3.71 22.47
CA ARG A 185 -8.35 4.08 23.70
C ARG A 185 -6.90 4.49 23.47
N CYS A 186 -6.50 5.60 24.10
CA CYS A 186 -5.11 6.04 24.23
C CYS A 186 -4.73 5.82 25.70
N ALA A 187 -3.89 4.83 25.98
CA ALA A 187 -3.69 4.27 27.31
C ALA A 187 -5.06 3.90 27.94
N ASP A 188 -5.39 4.43 29.10
CA ASP A 188 -6.65 4.15 29.80
C ASP A 188 -7.80 5.10 29.42
N ARG A 189 -7.52 6.15 28.62
CA ARG A 189 -8.52 7.14 28.23
C ARG A 189 -9.28 6.67 26.98
N ARG A 190 -10.61 6.56 27.10
CA ARG A 190 -11.47 6.38 25.93
C ARG A 190 -11.54 7.69 25.14
N VAL A 191 -11.16 7.64 23.86
CA VAL A 191 -11.21 8.77 22.93
C VAL A 191 -12.55 8.80 22.19
N ALA A 192 -12.99 7.63 21.71
CA ALA A 192 -14.25 7.49 20.99
C ALA A 192 -14.82 6.08 21.17
N ALA A 193 -16.10 5.90 20.83
CA ALA A 193 -16.74 4.60 20.78
C ALA A 193 -17.72 4.55 19.60
N TYR A 194 -17.65 3.47 18.82
CA TYR A 194 -18.42 3.26 17.60
C TYR A 194 -19.17 1.92 17.65
N ASP A 195 -20.33 1.86 17.01
CA ASP A 195 -20.99 0.62 16.73
C ASP A 195 -20.36 -0.02 15.49
N TYR A 196 -20.50 -1.34 15.33
CA TYR A 196 -19.88 -2.06 14.21
C TYR A 196 -20.22 -1.47 12.84
N PRO A 197 -21.47 -1.07 12.51
CA PRO A 197 -21.78 -0.48 11.22
C PRO A 197 -21.09 0.85 10.91
N GLN A 198 -20.53 1.54 11.92
CA GLN A 198 -19.79 2.78 11.73
C GLN A 198 -18.31 2.53 11.39
N LEU A 199 -17.82 1.30 11.57
CA LEU A 199 -16.43 0.93 11.32
C LEU A 199 -16.30 0.23 9.96
N ARG A 200 -15.56 0.84 9.06
CA ARG A 200 -15.29 0.26 7.75
C ARG A 200 -14.26 -0.86 7.87
N LEU A 201 -14.75 -2.10 7.89
CA LEU A 201 -13.91 -3.30 7.88
C LEU A 201 -13.53 -3.67 6.46
N SER A 202 -12.24 -3.81 6.22
CA SER A 202 -11.71 -4.44 5.01
C SER A 202 -10.62 -5.46 5.34
N VAL A 203 -10.50 -6.46 4.47
CA VAL A 203 -9.41 -7.44 4.50
C VAL A 203 -8.61 -7.26 3.23
N LEU A 204 -7.33 -6.92 3.39
CA LEU A 204 -6.38 -6.80 2.29
C LEU A 204 -5.55 -8.08 2.21
N TRP A 205 -5.52 -8.67 1.01
CA TRP A 205 -4.61 -9.75 0.63
C TRP A 205 -3.66 -9.22 -0.45
N LYS A 206 -2.38 -9.53 -0.32
CA LYS A 206 -1.36 -9.18 -1.31
C LYS A 206 -0.54 -10.41 -1.70
N ALA A 207 -0.19 -10.48 -2.98
CA ALA A 207 0.68 -11.54 -3.50
C ALA A 207 1.60 -11.02 -4.59
N PHE A 208 2.82 -11.54 -4.64
CA PHE A 208 3.72 -11.37 -5.77
C PHE A 208 3.24 -12.20 -6.96
N CYS A 209 3.31 -11.63 -8.16
CA CYS A 209 2.90 -12.23 -9.42
C CYS A 209 4.14 -12.41 -10.31
N PHE A 210 4.55 -13.65 -10.54
CA PHE A 210 5.68 -13.98 -11.40
C PHE A 210 5.19 -14.60 -12.71
N ARG A 211 5.83 -14.27 -13.81
CA ARG A 211 5.49 -14.78 -15.14
C ARG A 211 5.58 -16.32 -15.22
N ASP A 212 6.61 -16.87 -14.59
CA ASP A 212 6.93 -18.30 -14.58
C ASP A 212 7.82 -18.67 -13.39
N GLU A 213 8.18 -19.96 -13.29
CA GLU A 213 9.05 -20.47 -12.21
C GLU A 213 10.47 -19.90 -12.27
N ALA A 214 10.98 -19.55 -13.46
CA ALA A 214 12.32 -18.96 -13.57
C ALA A 214 12.35 -17.54 -12.98
N ASP A 215 11.30 -16.75 -13.24
CA ASP A 215 11.13 -15.42 -12.67
C ASP A 215 10.99 -15.47 -11.12
N ALA A 216 10.20 -16.45 -10.62
CA ALA A 216 10.07 -16.70 -9.19
C ALA A 216 11.37 -17.18 -8.54
N ALA A 217 12.13 -18.02 -9.24
CA ALA A 217 13.44 -18.51 -8.77
C ALA A 217 14.46 -17.36 -8.71
N ALA A 218 14.52 -16.50 -9.72
CA ALA A 218 15.41 -15.33 -9.72
C ALA A 218 15.20 -14.44 -8.48
N TRP A 219 13.94 -14.24 -8.09
CA TRP A 219 13.60 -13.54 -6.87
C TRP A 219 14.02 -14.31 -5.60
N SER A 220 13.75 -15.63 -5.55
CA SER A 220 14.05 -16.45 -4.35
C SER A 220 15.54 -16.64 -4.14
N ASP A 221 16.31 -16.77 -5.23
CA ASP A 221 17.73 -17.06 -5.22
C ASP A 221 18.60 -15.80 -5.21
N HIS A 222 17.95 -14.63 -5.26
CA HIS A 222 18.63 -13.32 -5.32
C HIS A 222 19.65 -13.22 -6.45
N SER A 223 19.38 -13.87 -7.58
CA SER A 223 20.36 -14.04 -8.67
C SER A 223 20.56 -12.81 -9.55
N ASP A 224 19.59 -11.88 -9.54
CA ASP A 224 19.63 -10.64 -10.33
C ASP A 224 19.22 -9.40 -9.51
N ASP A 225 19.44 -9.44 -8.21
CA ASP A 225 19.07 -8.38 -7.27
C ASP A 225 19.71 -7.03 -7.62
N LEU A 226 18.91 -5.97 -7.51
CA LEU A 226 19.38 -4.60 -7.55
C LEU A 226 20.20 -4.28 -6.31
N SER A 227 21.46 -3.87 -6.48
CA SER A 227 22.20 -3.24 -5.41
C SER A 227 21.87 -1.75 -5.30
N PRO A 228 22.03 -1.11 -4.13
CA PRO A 228 21.94 0.35 -3.97
C PRO A 228 22.82 1.11 -4.96
N GLN A 229 24.02 0.62 -5.22
CA GLN A 229 24.94 1.20 -6.19
C GLN A 229 24.35 1.14 -7.61
N ARG A 230 23.78 0.02 -8.01
CA ARG A 230 23.17 -0.15 -9.34
C ARG A 230 21.98 0.78 -9.53
N ILE A 231 21.19 1.01 -8.50
CA ILE A 231 20.06 1.96 -8.52
C ILE A 231 20.59 3.38 -8.81
N VAL A 232 21.65 3.80 -8.13
CA VAL A 232 22.29 5.12 -8.34
C VAL A 232 22.84 5.23 -9.76
N GLU A 233 23.53 4.21 -10.26
CA GLU A 233 24.09 4.19 -11.62
C GLU A 233 23.02 4.40 -12.69
N ILE A 234 21.88 3.69 -12.55
CA ILE A 234 20.75 3.78 -13.48
C ILE A 234 20.16 5.18 -13.48
N PHE A 235 19.87 5.74 -12.32
CA PHE A 235 19.36 7.10 -12.22
C PHE A 235 20.36 8.13 -12.76
N SER A 236 21.65 8.00 -12.40
CA SER A 236 22.68 8.93 -12.85
C SER A 236 22.86 8.88 -14.38
N ALA A 237 22.72 7.69 -14.99
CA ALA A 237 22.77 7.55 -16.44
C ALA A 237 21.60 8.25 -17.12
N ASP A 238 20.37 8.13 -16.58
CA ASP A 238 19.20 8.79 -17.12
C ASP A 238 19.23 10.32 -16.90
N LEU A 239 19.65 10.78 -15.72
CA LEU A 239 19.84 12.20 -15.46
C LEU A 239 20.80 12.85 -16.45
N ARG A 240 21.94 12.19 -16.76
CA ARG A 240 22.87 12.67 -17.81
C ARG A 240 22.22 12.77 -19.17
N LYS A 241 21.42 11.77 -19.58
CA LYS A 241 20.69 11.81 -20.85
C LYS A 241 19.71 12.98 -20.92
N ARG A 242 19.16 13.39 -19.77
CA ARG A 242 18.27 14.54 -19.65
C ARG A 242 19.01 15.88 -19.54
N GLY A 243 20.34 15.90 -19.49
CA GLY A 243 21.14 17.10 -19.28
C GLY A 243 21.05 17.66 -17.86
N LEU A 244 20.69 16.82 -16.90
CA LEU A 244 20.58 17.19 -15.48
C LEU A 244 21.83 16.82 -14.70
N PRO A 245 22.12 17.50 -13.57
CA PRO A 245 23.22 17.10 -12.69
C PRO A 245 23.07 15.65 -12.23
N ALA A 246 24.13 14.85 -12.40
CA ALA A 246 24.11 13.40 -12.18
C ALA A 246 25.19 12.97 -11.17
N ASP A 247 25.37 13.78 -10.13
CA ASP A 247 26.29 13.48 -9.04
C ASP A 247 25.84 12.22 -8.30
N THR A 248 26.80 11.39 -7.93
CA THR A 248 26.55 10.22 -7.10
C THR A 248 26.32 10.66 -5.67
N PRO A 249 25.22 10.24 -5.01
CA PRO A 249 24.99 10.58 -3.61
C PRO A 249 26.07 9.93 -2.73
N ARG A 250 26.49 10.64 -1.70
CA ARG A 250 27.41 10.08 -0.70
C ARG A 250 26.74 9.02 0.17
N ASP A 251 25.46 9.22 0.42
CA ASP A 251 24.61 8.33 1.19
C ASP A 251 23.18 8.43 0.64
N LEU A 252 22.58 7.30 0.23
CA LEU A 252 21.21 7.22 -0.29
C LEU A 252 20.16 7.72 0.70
N THR A 253 20.44 7.64 1.99
CA THR A 253 19.50 7.99 3.06
C THR A 253 19.62 9.45 3.49
N ALA A 254 20.79 10.06 3.34
CA ALA A 254 21.15 11.34 3.93
C ALA A 254 21.45 12.47 2.92
N ASP A 255 21.53 12.18 1.62
CA ASP A 255 21.80 13.20 0.60
C ASP A 255 20.50 13.89 0.15
N ASP A 256 20.13 14.97 0.84
CA ASP A 256 18.92 15.73 0.56
C ASP A 256 18.91 16.40 -0.82
N ALA A 257 20.08 16.77 -1.35
CA ALA A 257 20.16 17.39 -2.68
C ALA A 257 19.86 16.38 -3.78
N TRP A 258 20.41 15.18 -3.68
CA TRP A 258 20.13 14.08 -4.59
C TRP A 258 18.69 13.62 -4.47
N ARG A 259 18.19 13.42 -3.24
CA ARG A 259 16.79 13.06 -2.97
C ARG A 259 15.82 14.03 -3.64
N ARG A 260 16.01 15.34 -3.44
CA ARG A 260 15.16 16.37 -4.03
C ARG A 260 15.16 16.30 -5.55
N ARG A 261 16.34 16.15 -6.17
CA ARG A 261 16.48 16.00 -7.62
C ARG A 261 15.73 14.79 -8.15
N ILE A 262 15.87 13.62 -7.52
CA ILE A 262 15.17 12.42 -7.92
C ILE A 262 13.65 12.62 -7.80
N LEU A 263 13.17 13.14 -6.68
CA LEU A 263 11.75 13.38 -6.47
C LEU A 263 11.16 14.42 -7.45
N GLU A 264 11.94 15.42 -7.84
CA GLU A 264 11.51 16.44 -8.82
C GLU A 264 11.53 15.92 -10.25
N THR A 265 12.51 15.10 -10.60
CA THR A 265 12.66 14.56 -11.96
C THR A 265 11.67 13.45 -12.25
N TYR A 266 11.41 12.57 -11.28
CA TYR A 266 10.55 11.41 -11.41
C TYR A 266 9.30 11.54 -10.54
N ARG A 267 8.67 12.71 -10.57
CA ARG A 267 7.29 12.88 -10.06
C ARG A 267 6.38 12.02 -10.90
N GLY A 268 5.39 11.39 -10.28
CA GLY A 268 4.46 10.55 -10.99
C GLY A 268 3.95 11.29 -12.22
N ALA A 269 4.48 10.91 -13.37
CA ALA A 269 3.91 11.34 -14.60
C ALA A 269 2.54 10.67 -14.68
N THR A 270 1.51 11.47 -14.74
CA THR A 270 0.22 11.06 -15.27
C THR A 270 0.50 10.48 -16.66
N HIS A 271 0.46 9.16 -16.79
CA HIS A 271 0.43 8.48 -18.07
C HIS A 271 -1.00 8.20 -18.45
#